data_0b1e9273d4e438f7fba6312a8abe2451
#
_entry.id   0b1e9273d4e438f7fba6312a8abe2451
#
_cell.length_a   1.000
_cell.length_b   1.000
_cell.length_c   1.000
_cell.angle_alpha   90.00
_cell.angle_beta   90.00
_cell.angle_gamma   90.00
#
_symmetry.space_group_name_H-M   'P 1'
#
loop_
_entity.id
_entity.type
_entity.pdbx_description
1 polymer ?
#
loop_
_entity_poly.entity_id
_entity_poly.type
_entity_poly.pdbx_seq_one_letter_code
_entity_poly.pdbx_strand_id
1 'polypeptide(L)'
;FIASLGAFSTFGIFGLYASLAPSFMGQMLPWHGPAVSGMSIAVILFLSAGVQWLARPLHTKTCVLWGLGLLALGNVWLMATTLSNWPVLFILSLLTTAAGHGLMNLAGIAIVNKVATPATRSGLLSTYLIVGYIGTIAPILAVGWLSDYTGLSWAIVAFCIFMSVFTSSLCWLAYQTPVIEPA
;
A
#
# COMPACT_ATOMS: atom_id res chain seq x y z
N PHE A 1 11.49 9.89 -7.86
CA PHE A 1 11.97 8.65 -7.25
C PHE A 1 11.08 8.24 -6.07
N ILE A 2 11.00 9.03 -4.97
CA ILE A 2 10.18 8.71 -3.77
C ILE A 2 8.70 8.51 -4.14
N ALA A 3 8.12 9.35 -4.99
CA ALA A 3 6.74 9.21 -5.44
C ALA A 3 6.49 7.87 -6.16
N SER A 4 7.37 7.49 -7.08
CA SER A 4 7.22 6.24 -7.85
C SER A 4 7.41 4.99 -6.99
N LEU A 5 8.39 4.98 -6.07
CA LEU A 5 8.56 3.88 -5.12
C LEU A 5 7.44 3.83 -4.08
N GLY A 6 6.89 4.99 -3.72
CA GLY A 6 5.66 5.06 -2.93
C GLY A 6 4.46 4.46 -3.65
N ALA A 7 4.30 4.73 -4.96
CA ALA A 7 3.28 4.10 -5.79
C ALA A 7 3.48 2.58 -5.87
N PHE A 8 4.72 2.12 -6.06
CA PHE A 8 5.06 0.69 -6.01
C PHE A 8 4.55 0.03 -4.72
N SER A 9 4.88 0.64 -3.56
CA SER A 9 4.45 0.13 -2.25
C SER A 9 2.93 0.12 -2.11
N THR A 10 2.30 1.23 -2.43
CA THR A 10 0.86 1.46 -2.28
C THR A 10 0.05 0.48 -3.12
N PHE A 11 0.41 0.36 -4.40
CA PHE A 11 -0.27 -0.53 -5.34
C PHE A 11 0.05 -2.00 -5.07
N GLY A 12 1.27 -2.31 -4.60
CA GLY A 12 1.67 -3.68 -4.25
C GLY A 12 0.88 -4.22 -3.06
N ILE A 13 0.76 -3.42 -2.00
CA ILE A 13 0.00 -3.81 -0.81
C ILE A 13 -1.49 -3.90 -1.14
N PHE A 14 -2.05 -2.91 -1.87
CA PHE A 14 -3.43 -2.97 -2.34
C PHE A 14 -3.69 -4.19 -3.22
N GLY A 15 -2.79 -4.48 -4.14
CA GLY A 15 -2.87 -5.62 -5.04
C GLY A 15 -2.89 -6.96 -4.31
N LEU A 16 -2.13 -7.10 -3.22
CA LEU A 16 -2.17 -8.28 -2.37
C LEU A 16 -3.59 -8.50 -1.80
N TYR A 17 -4.20 -7.46 -1.23
CA TYR A 17 -5.57 -7.55 -0.72
C TYR A 17 -6.57 -7.88 -1.83
N ALA A 18 -6.43 -7.26 -3.01
CA ALA A 18 -7.34 -7.47 -4.12
C ALA A 18 -7.28 -8.88 -4.70
N SER A 19 -6.07 -9.46 -4.81
CA SER A 19 -5.86 -10.76 -5.45
C SER A 19 -5.99 -11.94 -4.51
N LEU A 20 -5.52 -11.79 -3.26
CA LEU A 20 -5.45 -12.90 -2.31
C LEU A 20 -6.54 -12.85 -1.22
N ALA A 21 -7.31 -11.76 -1.13
CA ALA A 21 -8.36 -11.63 -0.13
C ALA A 21 -9.33 -12.85 -0.09
N PRO A 22 -9.84 -13.39 -1.21
CA PRO A 22 -10.73 -14.53 -1.18
C PRO A 22 -10.08 -15.78 -0.56
N SER A 23 -8.85 -16.09 -0.97
CA SER A 23 -8.12 -17.27 -0.50
C SER A 23 -7.67 -17.13 0.95
N PHE A 24 -7.17 -15.96 1.31
CA PHE A 24 -6.73 -15.62 2.66
C PHE A 24 -7.89 -15.64 3.66
N MET A 25 -8.99 -14.96 3.32
CA MET A 25 -10.16 -14.90 4.20
C MET A 25 -10.82 -16.26 4.39
N GLY A 26 -10.89 -17.07 3.32
CA GLY A 26 -11.46 -18.43 3.38
C GLY A 26 -10.66 -19.41 4.24
N GLN A 27 -9.36 -19.19 4.40
CA GLN A 27 -8.49 -20.09 5.17
C GLN A 27 -8.26 -19.63 6.60
N MET A 28 -8.27 -18.33 6.87
CA MET A 28 -7.77 -17.75 8.13
C MET A 28 -8.83 -17.01 8.92
N LEU A 29 -9.98 -16.66 8.32
CA LEU A 29 -11.00 -15.87 8.99
C LEU A 29 -12.33 -16.62 9.03
N PRO A 30 -13.16 -16.37 10.08
CA PRO A 30 -14.49 -16.96 10.16
C PRO A 30 -15.47 -16.42 9.12
N TRP A 31 -15.09 -15.35 8.43
CA TRP A 31 -15.90 -14.67 7.42
C TRP A 31 -15.46 -15.09 6.02
N HIS A 32 -16.34 -15.72 5.28
CA HIS A 32 -16.04 -16.21 3.94
C HIS A 32 -17.04 -15.71 2.91
N GLY A 33 -16.64 -15.78 1.65
CA GLY A 33 -17.49 -15.53 0.50
C GLY A 33 -17.08 -14.32 -0.31
N PRO A 34 -17.51 -14.27 -1.59
CA PRO A 34 -17.13 -13.21 -2.53
C PRO A 34 -17.54 -11.82 -2.07
N ALA A 35 -18.68 -11.71 -1.40
CA ALA A 35 -19.17 -10.42 -0.89
C ALA A 35 -18.25 -9.85 0.20
N VAL A 36 -17.74 -10.68 1.12
CA VAL A 36 -16.85 -10.23 2.20
C VAL A 36 -15.49 -9.82 1.64
N SER A 37 -14.96 -10.60 0.69
CA SER A 37 -13.71 -10.24 0.00
C SER A 37 -13.84 -8.94 -0.79
N GLY A 38 -14.94 -8.76 -1.53
CA GLY A 38 -15.23 -7.52 -2.25
C GLY A 38 -15.41 -6.33 -1.32
N MET A 39 -16.04 -6.52 -0.16
CA MET A 39 -16.21 -5.48 0.84
C MET A 39 -14.88 -5.03 1.44
N SER A 40 -13.94 -5.93 1.71
CA SER A 40 -12.61 -5.55 2.22
C SER A 40 -11.84 -4.68 1.23
N ILE A 41 -11.91 -4.98 -0.07
CA ILE A 41 -11.33 -4.16 -1.13
C ILE A 41 -12.03 -2.79 -1.20
N ALA A 42 -13.36 -2.79 -1.17
CA ALA A 42 -14.16 -1.57 -1.21
C ALA A 42 -13.85 -0.64 -0.02
N VAL A 43 -13.72 -1.19 1.19
CA VAL A 43 -13.35 -0.45 2.41
C VAL A 43 -12.00 0.25 2.22
N ILE A 44 -10.99 -0.44 1.68
CA ILE A 44 -9.68 0.20 1.43
C ILE A 44 -9.84 1.40 0.49
N LEU A 45 -10.57 1.26 -0.62
CA LEU A 45 -10.73 2.31 -1.61
C LEU A 45 -11.55 3.51 -1.07
N PHE A 46 -12.67 3.23 -0.40
CA PHE A 46 -13.53 4.30 0.14
C PHE A 46 -12.85 5.05 1.28
N LEU A 47 -12.22 4.35 2.22
CA LEU A 47 -11.47 5.01 3.29
C LEU A 47 -10.26 5.77 2.74
N SER A 48 -9.54 5.19 1.77
CA SER A 48 -8.45 5.88 1.08
C SER A 48 -8.91 7.18 0.43
N ALA A 49 -10.05 7.17 -0.25
CA ALA A 49 -10.62 8.38 -0.85
C ALA A 49 -11.01 9.41 0.22
N GLY A 50 -11.61 8.98 1.32
CA GLY A 50 -11.92 9.83 2.47
C GLY A 50 -10.68 10.46 3.09
N VAL A 51 -9.63 9.66 3.31
CA VAL A 51 -8.35 10.14 3.83
C VAL A 51 -7.70 11.14 2.87
N GLN A 52 -7.73 10.89 1.56
CA GLN A 52 -7.23 11.85 0.58
C GLN A 52 -7.95 13.20 0.66
N TRP A 53 -9.28 13.15 0.84
CA TRP A 53 -10.07 14.38 0.96
C TRP A 53 -9.73 15.15 2.24
N LEU A 54 -9.63 14.47 3.38
CA LEU A 54 -9.31 15.06 4.68
C LEU A 54 -7.86 15.57 4.75
N ALA A 55 -6.94 14.89 4.08
CA ALA A 55 -5.51 15.20 4.12
C ALA A 55 -5.07 16.30 3.14
N ARG A 56 -5.99 16.85 2.32
CA ARG A 56 -5.68 17.93 1.36
C ARG A 56 -4.94 19.15 1.98
N PRO A 57 -5.27 19.60 3.21
CA PRO A 57 -4.56 20.73 3.81
C PRO A 57 -3.19 20.38 4.38
N LEU A 58 -2.79 19.11 4.40
CA LEU A 58 -1.53 18.67 4.96
C LEU A 58 -0.38 18.90 3.98
N HIS A 59 0.82 19.13 4.52
CA HIS A 59 2.04 19.22 3.74
C HIS A 59 2.38 17.90 3.08
N THR A 60 2.86 17.93 1.84
CA THR A 60 3.21 16.74 1.07
C THR A 60 4.19 15.83 1.81
N LYS A 61 5.20 16.39 2.50
CA LYS A 61 6.16 15.65 3.31
C LYS A 61 5.47 14.87 4.43
N THR A 62 4.55 15.50 5.14
CA THR A 62 3.75 14.87 6.19
C THR A 62 2.94 13.70 5.64
N CYS A 63 2.29 13.89 4.48
CA CYS A 63 1.53 12.82 3.83
C CYS A 63 2.42 11.63 3.40
N VAL A 64 3.63 11.89 2.90
CA VAL A 64 4.60 10.83 2.57
C VAL A 64 5.00 10.05 3.81
N LEU A 65 5.43 10.73 4.87
CA LEU A 65 5.93 10.06 6.08
C LEU A 65 4.85 9.24 6.78
N TRP A 66 3.69 9.84 7.02
CA TRP A 66 2.56 9.13 7.62
C TRP A 66 2.03 8.03 6.69
N GLY A 67 1.97 8.29 5.39
CA GLY A 67 1.53 7.32 4.40
C GLY A 67 2.38 6.05 4.41
N LEU A 68 3.71 6.20 4.30
CA LEU A 68 4.65 5.09 4.34
C LEU A 68 4.69 4.39 5.70
N GLY A 69 4.64 5.15 6.81
CA GLY A 69 4.59 4.59 8.15
C GLY A 69 3.34 3.74 8.40
N LEU A 70 2.18 4.23 7.97
CA LEU A 70 0.93 3.48 8.08
C LEU A 70 0.89 2.25 7.17
N LEU A 71 1.49 2.31 5.97
CA LEU A 71 1.64 1.13 5.12
C LEU A 71 2.55 0.08 5.78
N ALA A 72 3.67 0.48 6.38
CA ALA A 72 4.53 -0.43 7.14
C ALA A 72 3.77 -1.08 8.31
N LEU A 73 3.05 -0.28 9.10
CA LEU A 73 2.25 -0.76 10.22
C LEU A 73 1.13 -1.70 9.75
N GLY A 74 0.46 -1.38 8.64
CA GLY A 74 -0.56 -2.24 8.03
C GLY A 74 -0.04 -3.63 7.68
N ASN A 75 1.18 -3.72 7.14
CA ASN A 75 1.84 -5.00 6.87
C ASN A 75 2.19 -5.76 8.16
N VAL A 76 2.59 -5.07 9.22
CA VAL A 76 2.83 -5.71 10.53
C VAL A 76 1.54 -6.31 11.09
N TRP A 77 0.43 -5.59 11.02
CA TRP A 77 -0.88 -6.12 11.43
C TRP A 77 -1.33 -7.30 10.57
N LEU A 78 -1.10 -7.24 9.25
CA LEU A 78 -1.42 -8.34 8.34
C LEU A 78 -0.59 -9.59 8.67
N MET A 79 0.70 -9.43 8.92
CA MET A 79 1.58 -10.50 9.35
C MET A 79 1.09 -11.10 10.67
N ALA A 80 0.76 -10.27 11.65
CA ALA A 80 0.22 -10.73 12.94
C ALA A 80 -1.11 -11.47 12.77
N THR A 81 -1.99 -11.02 11.86
CA THR A 81 -3.23 -11.74 11.50
C THR A 81 -2.90 -13.13 10.96
N THR A 82 -1.95 -13.23 10.02
CA THR A 82 -1.57 -14.49 9.40
C THR A 82 -1.03 -15.50 10.40
N LEU A 83 -0.32 -15.04 11.43
CA LEU A 83 0.28 -15.89 12.46
C LEU A 83 -0.70 -16.27 13.59
N SER A 84 -1.65 -15.40 13.91
CA SER A 84 -2.56 -15.58 15.06
C SER A 84 -3.99 -15.97 14.68
N ASN A 85 -4.38 -15.81 13.41
CA ASN A 85 -5.75 -15.94 12.90
C ASN A 85 -6.77 -15.05 13.64
N TRP A 86 -6.33 -13.89 14.15
CA TRP A 86 -7.18 -12.99 14.93
C TRP A 86 -7.85 -11.94 14.04
N PRO A 87 -9.20 -11.98 13.86
CA PRO A 87 -9.92 -11.11 12.92
C PRO A 87 -9.76 -9.61 13.19
N VAL A 88 -9.57 -9.22 14.46
CA VAL A 88 -9.40 -7.81 14.84
C VAL A 88 -8.12 -7.23 14.22
N LEU A 89 -7.04 -8.01 14.16
CA LEU A 89 -5.78 -7.58 13.56
C LEU A 89 -5.93 -7.37 12.05
N PHE A 90 -6.79 -8.16 11.39
CA PHE A 90 -7.12 -7.96 9.98
C PHE A 90 -7.85 -6.64 9.76
N ILE A 91 -8.83 -6.29 10.61
CA ILE A 91 -9.52 -5.00 10.53
C ILE A 91 -8.53 -3.85 10.73
N LEU A 92 -7.63 -3.94 11.73
CA LEU A 92 -6.59 -2.94 11.95
C LEU A 92 -5.66 -2.80 10.75
N SER A 93 -5.30 -3.92 10.13
CA SER A 93 -4.52 -3.97 8.90
C SER A 93 -5.22 -3.24 7.75
N LEU A 94 -6.51 -3.50 7.52
CA LEU A 94 -7.31 -2.81 6.49
C LEU A 94 -7.36 -1.30 6.73
N LEU A 95 -7.66 -0.87 7.95
CA LEU A 95 -7.80 0.55 8.29
C LEU A 95 -6.47 1.31 8.13
N THR A 96 -5.37 0.75 8.64
CA THR A 96 -4.04 1.37 8.54
C THR A 96 -3.55 1.38 7.10
N THR A 97 -3.77 0.31 6.34
CA THR A 97 -3.45 0.24 4.92
C THR A 97 -4.26 1.25 4.11
N ALA A 98 -5.56 1.37 4.36
CA ALA A 98 -6.41 2.33 3.66
C ALA A 98 -5.96 3.77 3.90
N ALA A 99 -5.62 4.11 5.15
CA ALA A 99 -5.10 5.43 5.48
C ALA A 99 -3.74 5.70 4.83
N GLY A 100 -2.81 4.75 4.91
CA GLY A 100 -1.49 4.86 4.27
C GLY A 100 -1.59 4.97 2.75
N HIS A 101 -2.47 4.16 2.13
CA HIS A 101 -2.76 4.20 0.69
C HIS A 101 -3.29 5.58 0.26
N GLY A 102 -4.24 6.15 1.02
CA GLY A 102 -4.79 7.47 0.72
C GLY A 102 -3.75 8.58 0.79
N LEU A 103 -3.00 8.64 1.88
CA LEU A 103 -1.96 9.66 2.07
C LEU A 103 -0.87 9.56 1.02
N MET A 104 -0.40 8.35 0.72
CA MET A 104 0.69 8.16 -0.24
C MET A 104 0.26 8.44 -1.68
N ASN A 105 -0.97 8.09 -2.07
CA ASN A 105 -1.53 8.44 -3.37
C ASN A 105 -1.67 9.97 -3.53
N LEU A 106 -2.21 10.65 -2.52
CA LEU A 106 -2.31 12.12 -2.53
C LEU A 106 -0.93 12.76 -2.71
N ALA A 107 0.03 12.35 -1.89
CA ALA A 107 1.38 12.89 -1.91
C ALA A 107 2.12 12.56 -3.22
N GLY A 108 2.00 11.33 -3.71
CA GLY A 108 2.65 10.88 -4.94
C GLY A 108 2.21 11.70 -6.16
N ILE A 109 0.90 11.89 -6.33
CA ILE A 109 0.35 12.72 -7.41
C ILE A 109 0.75 14.19 -7.23
N ALA A 110 0.75 14.72 -6.00
CA ALA A 110 1.17 16.09 -5.72
C ALA A 110 2.64 16.32 -6.11
N ILE A 111 3.54 15.37 -5.76
CA ILE A 111 4.96 15.45 -6.15
C ILE A 111 5.12 15.41 -7.66
N VAL A 112 4.43 14.49 -8.36
CA VAL A 112 4.49 14.40 -9.82
C VAL A 112 4.04 15.72 -10.47
N ASN A 113 2.90 16.26 -10.04
CA ASN A 113 2.38 17.52 -10.57
C ASN A 113 3.31 18.71 -10.31
N LYS A 114 4.02 18.70 -9.19
CA LYS A 114 4.92 19.80 -8.81
C LYS A 114 6.21 19.83 -9.64
N VAL A 115 6.76 18.66 -9.98
CA VAL A 115 7.99 18.59 -10.80
C VAL A 115 7.71 18.59 -12.31
N ALA A 116 6.44 18.42 -12.69
CA ALA A 116 6.03 18.35 -14.08
C ALA A 116 5.90 19.74 -14.70
N THR A 117 6.41 19.90 -15.93
CA THR A 117 6.05 20.99 -16.82
C THR A 117 4.85 20.59 -17.69
N PRO A 118 4.15 21.51 -18.36
CA PRO A 118 3.06 21.16 -19.29
C PRO A 118 3.47 20.12 -20.33
N ALA A 119 4.72 20.18 -20.79
CA ALA A 119 5.25 19.25 -21.82
C ALA A 119 5.61 17.86 -21.25
N THR A 120 5.96 17.75 -19.97
CA THR A 120 6.45 16.48 -19.37
C THR A 120 5.42 15.79 -18.46
N ARG A 121 4.30 16.46 -18.16
CA ARG A 121 3.31 15.99 -17.16
C ARG A 121 2.75 14.61 -17.48
N SER A 122 2.36 14.37 -18.72
CA SER A 122 1.80 13.07 -19.14
C SER A 122 2.83 11.95 -19.00
N GLY A 123 4.08 12.19 -19.43
CA GLY A 123 5.17 11.21 -19.32
C GLY A 123 5.51 10.87 -17.88
N LEU A 124 5.62 11.88 -17.01
CA LEU A 124 5.90 11.66 -15.58
C LEU A 124 4.77 10.91 -14.87
N LEU A 125 3.51 11.26 -15.18
CA LEU A 125 2.36 10.56 -14.61
C LEU A 125 2.29 9.11 -15.10
N SER A 126 2.55 8.88 -16.40
CA SER A 126 2.62 7.52 -16.95
C SER A 126 3.72 6.69 -16.28
N THR A 127 4.91 7.26 -16.10
CA THR A 127 6.02 6.58 -15.40
C THR A 127 5.65 6.25 -13.95
N TYR A 128 5.02 7.19 -13.24
CA TYR A 128 4.52 6.97 -11.88
C TYR A 128 3.54 5.79 -11.82
N LEU A 129 2.58 5.75 -12.74
CA LEU A 129 1.58 4.67 -12.81
C LEU A 129 2.20 3.32 -13.24
N ILE A 130 3.14 3.32 -14.19
CA ILE A 130 3.84 2.09 -14.61
C ILE A 130 4.59 1.48 -13.43
N VAL A 131 5.31 2.28 -12.65
CA VAL A 131 6.00 1.79 -11.45
C VAL A 131 5.00 1.26 -10.41
N GLY A 132 3.85 1.92 -10.25
CA GLY A 132 2.76 1.43 -9.40
C GLY A 132 2.22 0.07 -9.87
N TYR A 133 1.95 -0.09 -11.16
CA TYR A 133 1.48 -1.37 -11.72
C TYR A 133 2.52 -2.49 -11.61
N ILE A 134 3.81 -2.19 -11.80
CA ILE A 134 4.89 -3.15 -11.52
C ILE A 134 4.84 -3.55 -10.03
N GLY A 135 4.58 -2.58 -9.13
CA GLY A 135 4.39 -2.83 -7.71
C GLY A 135 3.22 -3.76 -7.41
N THR A 136 2.15 -3.72 -8.21
CA THR A 136 1.04 -4.68 -8.10
C THR A 136 1.43 -6.06 -8.61
N ILE A 137 2.00 -6.13 -9.81
CA ILE A 137 2.20 -7.39 -10.53
C ILE A 137 3.33 -8.21 -9.92
N ALA A 138 4.52 -7.61 -9.76
CA ALA A 138 5.71 -8.35 -9.38
C ALA A 138 5.63 -9.00 -7.99
N PRO A 139 5.19 -8.29 -6.92
CA PRO A 139 5.04 -8.92 -5.62
C PRO A 139 3.96 -10.01 -5.57
N ILE A 140 2.84 -9.83 -6.29
CA ILE A 140 1.76 -10.84 -6.31
C ILE A 140 2.25 -12.13 -6.99
N LEU A 141 2.95 -12.01 -8.12
CA LEU A 141 3.55 -13.18 -8.78
C LEU A 141 4.57 -13.87 -7.87
N ALA A 142 5.40 -13.09 -7.15
CA ALA A 142 6.36 -13.63 -6.20
C ALA A 142 5.66 -14.37 -5.04
N VAL A 143 4.59 -13.80 -4.48
CA VAL A 143 3.78 -14.46 -3.43
C VAL A 143 3.11 -15.72 -3.97
N GLY A 144 2.52 -15.68 -5.16
CA GLY A 144 1.94 -16.86 -5.81
C GLY A 144 2.97 -17.97 -5.96
N TRP A 145 4.11 -17.66 -6.58
CA TRP A 145 5.20 -18.62 -6.76
C TRP A 145 5.73 -19.17 -5.43
N LEU A 146 5.95 -18.30 -4.43
CA LEU A 146 6.43 -18.75 -3.12
C LEU A 146 5.40 -19.62 -2.40
N SER A 147 4.11 -19.34 -2.59
CA SER A 147 3.03 -20.11 -1.95
C SER A 147 2.98 -21.58 -2.41
N ASP A 148 3.42 -21.86 -3.64
CA ASP A 148 3.49 -23.23 -4.16
C ASP A 148 4.52 -24.10 -3.41
N TYR A 149 5.54 -23.47 -2.81
CA TYR A 149 6.61 -24.17 -2.08
C TYR A 149 6.44 -24.12 -0.56
N THR A 150 5.93 -23.02 -0.03
CA THR A 150 5.91 -22.78 1.43
C THR A 150 4.50 -22.73 2.02
N GLY A 151 3.49 -22.71 1.16
CA GLY A 151 2.11 -22.44 1.53
C GLY A 151 1.81 -20.94 1.64
N LEU A 152 0.52 -20.61 1.50
CA LEU A 152 0.04 -19.22 1.39
C LEU A 152 0.40 -18.37 2.61
N SER A 153 0.29 -18.92 3.82
CA SER A 153 0.59 -18.17 5.06
C SER A 153 2.02 -17.67 5.12
N TRP A 154 3.00 -18.53 4.81
CA TRP A 154 4.41 -18.15 4.82
C TRP A 154 4.77 -17.21 3.68
N ALA A 155 4.15 -17.37 2.52
CA ALA A 155 4.32 -16.45 1.40
C ALA A 155 3.83 -15.03 1.74
N ILE A 156 2.68 -14.91 2.45
CA ILE A 156 2.17 -13.63 2.93
C ILE A 156 3.09 -13.05 4.00
N VAL A 157 3.59 -13.84 4.94
CA VAL A 157 4.54 -13.37 5.96
C VAL A 157 5.81 -12.81 5.30
N ALA A 158 6.37 -13.52 4.32
CA ALA A 158 7.54 -13.05 3.58
C ALA A 158 7.27 -11.72 2.85
N PHE A 159 6.11 -11.60 2.19
CA PHE A 159 5.67 -10.34 1.57
C PHE A 159 5.56 -9.21 2.61
N CYS A 160 4.92 -9.46 3.76
CA CYS A 160 4.75 -8.46 4.80
C CYS A 160 6.10 -7.98 5.35
N ILE A 161 7.05 -8.88 5.57
CA ILE A 161 8.41 -8.53 6.01
C ILE A 161 9.09 -7.64 4.95
N PHE A 162 9.09 -8.10 3.68
CA PHE A 162 9.68 -7.35 2.58
C PHE A 162 9.08 -5.94 2.46
N MET A 163 7.75 -5.83 2.41
CA MET A 163 7.08 -4.54 2.25
C MET A 163 7.21 -3.64 3.48
N SER A 164 7.23 -4.19 4.69
CA SER A 164 7.48 -3.40 5.91
C SER A 164 8.88 -2.81 5.92
N VAL A 165 9.90 -3.60 5.59
CA VAL A 165 11.29 -3.12 5.48
C VAL A 165 11.41 -2.09 4.36
N PHE A 166 10.82 -2.36 3.19
CA PHE A 166 10.87 -1.48 2.04
C PHE A 166 10.21 -0.12 2.31
N THR A 167 8.97 -0.13 2.85
CA THR A 167 8.25 1.11 3.17
C THR A 167 8.90 1.89 4.31
N SER A 168 9.45 1.21 5.32
CA SER A 168 10.19 1.86 6.42
C SER A 168 11.49 2.49 5.94
N SER A 169 12.23 1.80 5.07
CA SER A 169 13.46 2.34 4.45
C SER A 169 13.16 3.55 3.58
N LEU A 170 12.06 3.49 2.81
CA LEU A 170 11.62 4.60 1.99
C LEU A 170 11.13 5.79 2.84
N CYS A 171 10.47 5.52 3.96
CA CYS A 171 10.06 6.53 4.94
C CYS A 171 11.27 7.25 5.53
N TRP A 172 12.30 6.50 5.92
CA TRP A 172 13.56 7.05 6.44
C TRP A 172 14.28 7.90 5.39
N LEU A 173 14.35 7.43 4.13
CA LEU A 173 14.91 8.18 3.02
C LEU A 173 14.12 9.49 2.76
N ALA A 174 12.79 9.42 2.80
CA ALA A 174 11.92 10.58 2.63
C ALA A 174 12.08 11.59 3.77
N TYR A 175 12.32 11.13 5.00
CA TYR A 175 12.61 11.99 6.15
C TYR A 175 13.89 12.80 5.94
N GLN A 176 14.95 12.16 5.43
CA GLN A 176 16.25 12.81 5.20
C GLN A 176 16.27 13.71 3.95
N THR A 177 15.39 13.46 2.99
CA THR A 177 15.36 14.22 1.74
C THR A 177 14.45 15.44 1.93
N PRO A 178 14.89 16.68 1.59
CA PRO A 178 13.99 17.82 1.53
C PRO A 178 12.96 17.54 0.42
N VAL A 179 11.80 17.01 0.81
CA VAL A 179 10.66 16.89 -0.11
C VAL A 179 10.25 18.30 -0.46
N ILE A 180 10.06 18.55 -1.75
CA ILE A 180 9.74 19.86 -2.32
C ILE A 180 8.52 20.43 -1.57
N GLU A 181 8.79 21.31 -0.60
CA GLU A 181 7.74 22.10 0.04
C GLU A 181 7.24 23.17 -0.94
N PRO A 182 5.97 23.55 -0.90
CA PRO A 182 5.52 24.71 -1.66
C PRO A 182 6.32 25.93 -1.20
N ALA A 183 6.87 26.65 -2.15
CA ALA A 183 7.40 28.00 -1.88
C ALA A 183 6.25 28.91 -1.46
#